data_d71bb6ddf68a7b98b1a19068577f440e
#
_entry.id   d71bb6ddf68a7b98b1a19068577f440e
#
_cell.length_a   1.000
_cell.length_b   1.000
_cell.length_c   1.000
_cell.angle_alpha   90.00
_cell.angle_beta   90.00
_cell.angle_gamma   90.00
#
_symmetry.space_group_name_H-M   'P 1'
#
loop_
_entity.id
_entity.type
_entity.pdbx_description
1 polymer ?
#
loop_
_entity_poly.entity_id
_entity_poly.type
_entity_poly.pdbx_seq_one_letter_code
_entity_poly.pdbx_strand_id
1 'polypeptide(L)'
;MRRKIMIILAGTMFLTAAVAQVSAQSVLMNSAETINQGNLKLGIFPTILFGKNGGDSVWGVAARFGYGLTKSIDIEAKAAFFKGLKYFGADVEYWFLKGENFNASAALGGHITDYKGGGDSKGIDVALMASTRPVKNLELYGGLMLAFDSIKNGGNYTLAHIVPGIEYRVSDDLDFLAEVGIALNDNSSSYGSVGLAYYFLR
;
A
#
# COMPACT_ATOMS: atom_id res chain seq x y z
N MET A 1 -46.26 13.59 -21.28
CA MET A 1 -45.68 12.64 -20.30
C MET A 1 -44.32 12.05 -20.69
N ARG A 2 -44.04 11.70 -21.95
CA ARG A 2 -42.76 11.09 -22.40
C ARG A 2 -41.48 11.94 -22.18
N ARG A 3 -41.55 13.27 -22.28
CA ARG A 3 -40.39 14.18 -22.07
C ARG A 3 -39.93 14.28 -20.62
N LYS A 4 -40.82 14.13 -19.62
CA LYS A 4 -40.46 14.18 -18.20
C LYS A 4 -39.76 12.90 -17.70
N ILE A 5 -40.08 11.74 -18.30
CA ILE A 5 -39.45 10.47 -17.97
C ILE A 5 -38.00 10.41 -18.49
N MET A 6 -37.73 11.02 -19.67
CA MET A 6 -36.37 11.08 -20.24
C MET A 6 -35.43 11.96 -19.43
N ILE A 7 -35.90 13.02 -18.79
CA ILE A 7 -35.08 13.90 -17.94
C ILE A 7 -34.75 13.25 -16.62
N ILE A 8 -35.66 12.42 -16.08
CA ILE A 8 -35.41 11.67 -14.83
C ILE A 8 -34.39 10.51 -15.08
N LEU A 9 -34.46 9.81 -16.22
CA LEU A 9 -33.48 8.78 -16.59
C LEU A 9 -32.10 9.39 -16.90
N ALA A 10 -32.02 10.55 -17.53
CA ALA A 10 -30.75 11.25 -17.74
C ALA A 10 -30.13 11.76 -16.42
N GLY A 11 -30.98 12.26 -15.50
CA GLY A 11 -30.55 12.72 -14.18
C GLY A 11 -30.01 11.57 -13.29
N THR A 12 -30.59 10.37 -13.36
CA THR A 12 -30.11 9.22 -12.62
C THR A 12 -28.85 8.59 -13.22
N MET A 13 -28.63 8.68 -14.53
CA MET A 13 -27.39 8.26 -15.18
C MET A 13 -26.21 9.20 -14.89
N PHE A 14 -26.43 10.48 -14.63
CA PHE A 14 -25.36 11.44 -14.30
C PHE A 14 -24.94 11.41 -12.82
N LEU A 15 -25.77 10.89 -11.91
CA LEU A 15 -25.41 10.78 -10.48
C LEU A 15 -24.58 9.52 -10.15
N THR A 16 -24.45 8.58 -11.07
CA THR A 16 -23.63 7.36 -10.87
C THR A 16 -22.19 7.48 -11.41
N ALA A 17 -21.82 8.60 -12.03
CA ALA A 17 -20.55 8.76 -12.74
C ALA A 17 -19.46 9.54 -11.99
N ALA A 18 -19.65 9.91 -10.73
CA ALA A 18 -18.67 10.70 -9.98
C ALA A 18 -18.34 10.13 -8.59
N VAL A 19 -18.36 8.83 -8.43
CA VAL A 19 -17.56 8.22 -7.36
C VAL A 19 -16.16 8.09 -7.95
N ALA A 20 -15.29 9.07 -7.67
CA ALA A 20 -13.86 8.89 -7.88
C ALA A 20 -13.51 7.60 -7.16
N GLN A 21 -13.22 6.54 -7.91
CA GLN A 21 -12.74 5.28 -7.35
C GLN A 21 -11.34 5.55 -6.79
N VAL A 22 -11.28 6.01 -5.56
CA VAL A 22 -10.06 5.97 -4.77
C VAL A 22 -9.94 4.51 -4.36
N SER A 23 -9.14 3.76 -5.11
CA SER A 23 -8.86 2.36 -4.78
C SER A 23 -8.02 2.34 -3.51
N ALA A 24 -8.44 1.56 -2.53
CA ALA A 24 -7.65 1.33 -1.33
C ALA A 24 -6.34 0.66 -1.70
N GLN A 25 -5.26 1.22 -1.24
CA GLN A 25 -3.93 0.69 -1.49
C GLN A 25 -3.17 0.57 -0.19
N SER A 26 -2.56 -0.59 0.00
CA SER A 26 -1.44 -0.71 0.91
C SER A 26 -0.25 0.01 0.30
N VAL A 27 0.42 0.86 1.05
CA VAL A 27 1.75 1.35 0.72
C VAL A 27 2.76 0.25 1.08
N LEU A 28 3.77 0.04 0.24
CA LEU A 28 4.78 -1.00 0.49
C LEU A 28 5.63 -0.62 1.70
N MET A 29 6.30 0.53 1.67
CA MET A 29 7.14 1.11 2.73
C MET A 29 8.02 0.09 3.45
N ASN A 30 8.63 -0.79 2.68
CA ASN A 30 9.50 -1.86 3.17
C ASN A 30 10.53 -2.21 2.09
N SER A 31 11.77 -2.44 2.51
CA SER A 31 12.79 -3.04 1.65
C SER A 31 12.61 -4.56 1.59
N ALA A 32 13.48 -5.27 0.89
CA ALA A 32 13.45 -6.73 0.84
C ALA A 32 14.11 -7.41 2.06
N GLU A 33 14.57 -6.64 3.04
CA GLU A 33 15.11 -7.15 4.29
C GLU A 33 14.01 -7.21 5.35
N THR A 34 13.77 -8.40 5.91
CA THR A 34 12.82 -8.60 7.01
C THR A 34 13.30 -7.94 8.31
N ILE A 35 12.37 -7.62 9.19
CA ILE A 35 12.67 -7.14 10.54
C ILE A 35 13.52 -8.19 11.26
N ASN A 36 14.60 -7.76 11.90
CA ASN A 36 15.49 -8.65 12.65
C ASN A 36 14.70 -9.45 13.70
N GLN A 37 15.08 -10.72 13.88
CA GLN A 37 14.40 -11.61 14.81
C GLN A 37 14.32 -11.04 16.24
N GLY A 38 13.13 -11.00 16.79
CA GLY A 38 12.84 -10.48 18.13
C GLY A 38 12.64 -8.96 18.19
N ASN A 39 12.87 -8.23 17.10
CA ASN A 39 12.67 -6.78 17.05
C ASN A 39 11.24 -6.42 16.69
N LEU A 40 10.82 -5.24 17.15
CA LEU A 40 9.57 -4.59 16.77
C LEU A 40 9.87 -3.39 15.88
N LYS A 41 8.99 -3.12 14.92
CA LYS A 41 9.02 -1.95 14.03
C LYS A 41 7.72 -1.18 14.13
N LEU A 42 7.80 0.12 14.22
CA LEU A 42 6.65 1.04 14.08
C LEU A 42 6.99 2.06 13.02
N GLY A 43 6.20 2.10 11.95
CA GLY A 43 6.34 3.07 10.86
C GLY A 43 5.12 3.98 10.75
N ILE A 44 5.34 5.27 10.42
CA ILE A 44 4.30 6.24 10.13
C ILE A 44 4.66 6.97 8.84
N PHE A 45 3.73 7.02 7.89
CA PHE A 45 3.97 7.41 6.51
C PHE A 45 2.86 8.33 5.97
N PRO A 46 3.01 9.66 6.04
CA PRO A 46 2.23 10.58 5.22
C PRO A 46 2.24 10.15 3.76
N THR A 47 1.06 10.05 3.16
CA THR A 47 0.86 9.48 1.83
C THR A 47 -0.12 10.34 1.04
N ILE A 48 0.18 10.55 -0.25
CA ILE A 48 -0.73 11.15 -1.21
C ILE A 48 -1.14 10.10 -2.23
N LEU A 49 -2.44 9.92 -2.44
CA LEU A 49 -3.01 9.18 -3.57
C LEU A 49 -3.29 10.17 -4.68
N PHE A 50 -2.72 9.94 -5.86
CA PHE A 50 -2.94 10.82 -7.01
C PHE A 50 -4.29 10.53 -7.64
N GLY A 51 -5.05 11.61 -7.89
CA GLY A 51 -6.32 11.53 -8.60
C GLY A 51 -6.15 11.03 -10.04
N LYS A 52 -7.13 10.28 -10.53
CA LYS A 52 -7.18 9.80 -11.90
C LYS A 52 -8.03 10.70 -12.77
N ASN A 53 -7.71 10.78 -14.07
CA ASN A 53 -8.53 11.47 -15.07
C ASN A 53 -8.91 12.89 -14.67
N GLY A 54 -7.99 13.62 -14.03
CA GLY A 54 -8.24 14.99 -13.55
C GLY A 54 -9.00 15.08 -12.22
N GLY A 55 -9.21 13.97 -11.53
CA GLY A 55 -9.76 13.96 -10.16
C GLY A 55 -8.77 14.51 -9.13
N ASP A 56 -9.29 14.88 -7.96
CA ASP A 56 -8.50 15.42 -6.87
C ASP A 56 -7.60 14.37 -6.24
N SER A 57 -6.39 14.76 -5.87
CA SER A 57 -5.50 13.94 -5.05
C SER A 57 -5.95 13.93 -3.58
N VAL A 58 -5.74 12.83 -2.89
CA VAL A 58 -6.20 12.63 -1.50
C VAL A 58 -5.00 12.37 -0.60
N TRP A 59 -4.85 13.18 0.44
CA TRP A 59 -3.86 12.98 1.48
C TRP A 59 -4.37 12.04 2.57
N GLY A 60 -3.45 11.29 3.13
CA GLY A 60 -3.70 10.37 4.24
C GLY A 60 -2.43 10.04 5.00
N VAL A 61 -2.58 9.11 5.93
CA VAL A 61 -1.48 8.57 6.72
C VAL A 61 -1.59 7.06 6.71
N ALA A 62 -0.48 6.38 6.41
CA ALA A 62 -0.33 4.95 6.62
C ALA A 62 0.53 4.70 7.87
N ALA A 63 0.24 3.61 8.57
CA ALA A 63 1.00 3.13 9.72
C ALA A 63 1.27 1.63 9.54
N ARG A 64 2.44 1.17 9.99
CA ARG A 64 2.84 -0.24 10.00
C ARG A 64 3.40 -0.59 11.36
N PHE A 65 3.03 -1.76 11.86
CA PHE A 65 3.58 -2.35 13.08
C PHE A 65 4.03 -3.78 12.78
N GLY A 66 5.30 -4.04 12.94
CA GLY A 66 5.91 -5.31 12.55
C GLY A 66 6.70 -5.98 13.67
N TYR A 67 6.87 -7.30 13.53
CA TYR A 67 7.67 -8.13 14.42
C TYR A 67 8.46 -9.18 13.65
N GLY A 68 9.77 -9.23 13.89
CA GLY A 68 10.65 -10.23 13.32
C GLY A 68 10.50 -11.59 14.02
N LEU A 69 9.85 -12.55 13.35
CA LEU A 69 9.62 -13.90 13.88
C LEU A 69 10.90 -14.76 13.83
N THR A 70 11.61 -14.66 12.72
CA THR A 70 12.85 -15.39 12.49
C THR A 70 13.86 -14.48 11.79
N LYS A 71 15.03 -15.00 11.45
CA LYS A 71 16.00 -14.28 10.62
C LYS A 71 15.56 -14.05 9.18
N SER A 72 14.42 -14.60 8.77
CA SER A 72 13.95 -14.56 7.37
C SER A 72 12.45 -14.35 7.24
N ILE A 73 11.72 -14.26 8.35
CA ILE A 73 10.26 -14.12 8.35
C ILE A 73 9.90 -13.07 9.37
N ASP A 74 9.09 -12.13 8.95
CA ASP A 74 8.38 -11.21 9.83
C ASP A 74 6.86 -11.19 9.54
N ILE A 75 6.15 -10.54 10.43
CA ILE A 75 4.72 -10.23 10.28
C ILE A 75 4.52 -8.75 10.50
N GLU A 76 3.65 -8.14 9.70
CA GLU A 76 3.29 -6.73 9.87
C GLU A 76 1.78 -6.53 9.83
N ALA A 77 1.28 -5.72 10.76
CA ALA A 77 -0.05 -5.12 10.70
C ALA A 77 0.04 -3.75 10.02
N LYS A 78 -0.96 -3.43 9.21
CA LYS A 78 -1.01 -2.21 8.40
C LYS A 78 -2.32 -1.48 8.63
N ALA A 79 -2.28 -0.17 8.71
CA ALA A 79 -3.45 0.68 8.70
C ALA A 79 -3.20 1.90 7.80
N ALA A 80 -4.22 2.35 7.06
CA ALA A 80 -4.14 3.61 6.33
C ALA A 80 -5.46 4.36 6.41
N PHE A 81 -5.36 5.67 6.56
CA PHE A 81 -6.49 6.57 6.75
C PHE A 81 -6.40 7.71 5.74
N PHE A 82 -7.35 7.74 4.81
CA PHE A 82 -7.52 8.80 3.82
C PHE A 82 -8.91 9.40 3.94
N LYS A 83 -9.13 10.56 3.33
CA LYS A 83 -10.47 11.14 3.25
C LYS A 83 -11.42 10.18 2.52
N GLY A 84 -12.36 9.60 3.25
CA GLY A 84 -13.37 8.70 2.69
C GLY A 84 -12.94 7.24 2.53
N LEU A 85 -11.76 6.85 3.05
CA LEU A 85 -11.25 5.50 2.95
C LEU A 85 -10.43 5.13 4.19
N LYS A 86 -10.66 3.93 4.72
CA LYS A 86 -9.84 3.30 5.76
C LYS A 86 -9.42 1.92 5.28
N TYR A 87 -8.17 1.60 5.47
CA TYR A 87 -7.57 0.32 5.13
C TYR A 87 -6.97 -0.30 6.39
N PHE A 88 -7.17 -1.60 6.58
CA PHE A 88 -6.53 -2.41 7.61
C PHE A 88 -6.10 -3.73 7.00
N GLY A 89 -4.87 -4.13 7.23
CA GLY A 89 -4.32 -5.36 6.69
C GLY A 89 -3.25 -5.95 7.58
N ALA A 90 -2.85 -7.16 7.23
CA ALA A 90 -1.67 -7.81 7.80
C ALA A 90 -1.04 -8.71 6.75
N ASP A 91 0.27 -8.86 6.82
CA ASP A 91 1.02 -9.78 5.98
C ASP A 91 2.13 -10.49 6.72
N VAL A 92 2.62 -11.52 6.05
CA VAL A 92 3.85 -12.25 6.40
C VAL A 92 4.82 -12.05 5.25
N GLU A 93 6.03 -11.62 5.57
CA GLU A 93 7.12 -11.49 4.60
C GLU A 93 8.14 -12.60 4.80
N TYR A 94 8.63 -13.16 3.68
CA TYR A 94 9.70 -14.15 3.64
C TYR A 94 10.87 -13.66 2.78
N TRP A 95 12.00 -13.42 3.42
CA TRP A 95 13.27 -13.06 2.80
C TRP A 95 13.96 -14.32 2.28
N PHE A 96 13.80 -14.66 1.01
CA PHE A 96 14.26 -15.90 0.41
C PHE A 96 15.65 -15.79 -0.24
N LEU A 97 16.09 -14.59 -0.61
CA LEU A 97 17.43 -14.34 -1.17
C LEU A 97 18.16 -13.29 -0.32
N LYS A 98 19.21 -13.72 0.38
CA LYS A 98 20.06 -12.91 1.25
C LYS A 98 21.45 -12.82 0.65
N GLY A 99 21.73 -11.73 -0.03
CA GLY A 99 23.04 -11.43 -0.61
C GLY A 99 23.71 -10.24 0.05
N GLU A 100 25.00 -10.08 -0.14
CA GLU A 100 25.73 -8.91 0.35
C GLU A 100 25.27 -7.61 -0.34
N ASN A 101 24.96 -7.69 -1.63
CA ASN A 101 24.61 -6.53 -2.46
C ASN A 101 23.17 -6.54 -2.98
N PHE A 102 22.48 -7.69 -2.86
CA PHE A 102 21.14 -7.84 -3.42
C PHE A 102 20.31 -8.77 -2.55
N ASN A 103 19.14 -8.33 -2.19
CA ASN A 103 18.16 -9.06 -1.40
C ASN A 103 16.86 -9.22 -2.18
N ALA A 104 16.11 -10.30 -1.90
CA ALA A 104 14.78 -10.46 -2.43
C ALA A 104 13.86 -11.16 -1.43
N SER A 105 12.62 -10.69 -1.37
CA SER A 105 11.59 -11.20 -0.49
C SER A 105 10.24 -11.30 -1.20
N ALA A 106 9.32 -12.02 -0.58
CA ALA A 106 7.93 -12.09 -0.96
C ALA A 106 7.05 -11.91 0.27
N ALA A 107 5.97 -11.16 0.13
CA ALA A 107 4.96 -11.01 1.16
C ALA A 107 3.60 -11.50 0.68
N LEU A 108 2.85 -12.12 1.59
CA LEU A 108 1.47 -12.55 1.40
C LEU A 108 0.65 -12.05 2.58
N GLY A 109 -0.46 -11.38 2.27
CA GLY A 109 -1.32 -10.78 3.28
C GLY A 109 -2.79 -10.80 2.93
N GLY A 110 -3.56 -10.18 3.80
CA GLY A 110 -4.97 -9.90 3.58
C GLY A 110 -5.36 -8.56 4.17
N HIS A 111 -6.43 -8.00 3.63
CA HIS A 111 -6.91 -6.70 4.08
C HIS A 111 -8.43 -6.57 4.02
N ILE A 112 -8.90 -5.56 4.73
CA ILE A 112 -10.26 -5.02 4.62
C ILE A 112 -10.18 -3.52 4.36
N THR A 113 -11.11 -3.01 3.57
CA THR A 113 -11.23 -1.58 3.28
C THR A 113 -12.66 -1.11 3.48
N ASP A 114 -12.80 0.00 4.20
CA ASP A 114 -14.06 0.71 4.43
C ASP A 114 -14.09 1.98 3.56
N TYR A 115 -15.07 2.07 2.67
CA TYR A 115 -15.30 3.24 1.82
C TYR A 115 -16.49 4.03 2.31
N LYS A 116 -16.31 5.30 2.61
CA LYS A 116 -17.41 6.19 2.99
C LYS A 116 -18.42 6.34 1.85
N GLY A 117 -19.61 5.75 2.04
CA GLY A 117 -20.72 5.82 1.08
C GLY A 117 -20.67 4.77 -0.03
N GLY A 118 -19.77 3.80 0.08
CA GLY A 118 -19.69 2.67 -0.85
C GLY A 118 -19.47 1.36 -0.12
N GLY A 119 -19.62 0.22 -0.56
CA GLY A 119 -19.47 -1.06 0.16
C GLY A 119 -18.05 -1.31 0.65
N ASP A 120 -17.93 -2.14 1.67
CA ASP A 120 -16.63 -2.62 2.15
C ASP A 120 -16.01 -3.54 1.11
N SER A 121 -14.68 -3.56 1.01
CA SER A 121 -13.95 -4.58 0.28
C SER A 121 -13.08 -5.41 1.23
N LYS A 122 -12.75 -6.61 0.78
CA LYS A 122 -11.74 -7.48 1.39
C LYS A 122 -10.88 -8.07 0.29
N GLY A 123 -9.61 -8.27 0.57
CA GLY A 123 -8.69 -8.74 -0.45
C GLY A 123 -7.52 -9.53 0.10
N ILE A 124 -6.74 -10.05 -0.85
CA ILE A 124 -5.47 -10.73 -0.61
C ILE A 124 -4.38 -9.87 -1.28
N ASP A 125 -3.32 -9.61 -0.55
CA ASP A 125 -2.14 -8.86 -1.01
C ASP A 125 -1.00 -9.83 -1.29
N VAL A 126 -0.32 -9.62 -2.41
CA VAL A 126 0.93 -10.30 -2.77
C VAL A 126 1.94 -9.24 -3.15
N ALA A 127 3.15 -9.32 -2.61
CA ALA A 127 4.26 -8.47 -3.01
C ALA A 127 5.51 -9.30 -3.30
N LEU A 128 6.26 -8.90 -4.31
CA LEU A 128 7.62 -9.36 -4.58
C LEU A 128 8.52 -8.14 -4.49
N MET A 129 9.55 -8.22 -3.69
CA MET A 129 10.46 -7.10 -3.40
C MET A 129 11.89 -7.48 -3.70
N ALA A 130 12.66 -6.50 -4.15
CA ALA A 130 14.10 -6.62 -4.32
C ALA A 130 14.76 -5.35 -3.79
N SER A 131 15.93 -5.48 -3.21
CA SER A 131 16.69 -4.34 -2.72
C SER A 131 18.18 -4.50 -2.91
N THR A 132 18.89 -3.37 -2.90
CA THR A 132 20.35 -3.29 -2.96
C THR A 132 20.84 -2.16 -2.07
N ARG A 133 22.01 -2.37 -1.47
CA ARG A 133 22.63 -1.38 -0.56
C ARG A 133 23.92 -0.83 -1.18
N PRO A 134 23.82 0.23 -2.04
CA PRO A 134 24.98 0.80 -2.70
C PRO A 134 25.96 1.47 -1.74
N VAL A 135 25.49 1.97 -0.60
CA VAL A 135 26.29 2.51 0.49
C VAL A 135 25.71 2.10 1.84
N LYS A 136 26.51 2.10 2.90
CA LYS A 136 26.19 1.54 4.22
C LYS A 136 24.82 1.92 4.78
N ASN A 137 24.39 3.17 4.57
CA ASN A 137 23.17 3.71 5.19
C ASN A 137 22.01 3.91 4.18
N LEU A 138 22.20 3.56 2.91
CA LEU A 138 21.19 3.75 1.88
C LEU A 138 20.85 2.42 1.23
N GLU A 139 19.60 2.06 1.27
CA GLU A 139 19.02 0.93 0.55
C GLU A 139 18.08 1.46 -0.54
N LEU A 140 18.29 0.99 -1.76
CA LEU A 140 17.37 1.20 -2.87
C LEU A 140 16.52 -0.06 -2.99
N TYR A 141 15.22 0.09 -3.06
CA TYR A 141 14.32 -1.05 -3.22
C TYR A 141 13.33 -0.85 -4.35
N GLY A 142 12.78 -1.94 -4.80
CA GLY A 142 11.67 -1.95 -5.73
C GLY A 142 10.77 -3.15 -5.48
N GLY A 143 9.48 -3.00 -5.73
CA GLY A 143 8.50 -4.05 -5.55
C GLY A 143 7.47 -4.10 -6.66
N LEU A 144 6.91 -5.28 -6.87
CA LEU A 144 5.66 -5.52 -7.59
C LEU A 144 4.60 -5.87 -6.56
N MET A 145 3.56 -5.07 -6.47
CA MET A 145 2.42 -5.29 -5.57
C MET A 145 1.17 -5.64 -6.37
N LEU A 146 0.48 -6.67 -5.92
CA LEU A 146 -0.84 -7.08 -6.42
C LEU A 146 -1.80 -7.18 -5.25
N ALA A 147 -3.00 -6.64 -5.40
CA ALA A 147 -4.10 -6.87 -4.46
C ALA A 147 -5.32 -7.38 -5.23
N PHE A 148 -5.92 -8.44 -4.74
CA PHE A 148 -7.10 -9.08 -5.31
C PHE A 148 -8.28 -8.81 -4.39
N ASP A 149 -9.12 -7.88 -4.79
CA ASP A 149 -10.22 -7.34 -3.99
C ASP A 149 -11.58 -7.88 -4.42
N SER A 150 -12.45 -8.08 -3.43
CA SER A 150 -13.86 -8.38 -3.60
C SER A 150 -14.70 -7.35 -2.86
N ILE A 151 -15.53 -6.60 -3.59
CA ILE A 151 -16.44 -5.59 -3.02
C ILE A 151 -17.74 -6.28 -2.60
N LYS A 152 -18.22 -5.99 -1.41
CA LYS A 152 -19.52 -6.43 -0.94
C LYS A 152 -20.62 -5.89 -1.85
N ASN A 153 -21.41 -6.77 -2.47
CA ASN A 153 -22.45 -6.46 -3.47
C ASN A 153 -21.91 -5.83 -4.77
N GLY A 154 -20.61 -6.00 -5.06
CA GLY A 154 -19.92 -5.51 -6.25
C GLY A 154 -19.19 -6.62 -6.99
N GLY A 155 -18.29 -6.23 -7.89
CA GLY A 155 -17.41 -7.13 -8.62
C GLY A 155 -16.08 -7.38 -7.89
N ASN A 156 -15.27 -8.24 -8.49
CA ASN A 156 -13.87 -8.40 -8.11
C ASN A 156 -13.00 -7.50 -8.99
N TYR A 157 -11.92 -6.98 -8.41
CA TYR A 157 -10.93 -6.20 -9.16
C TYR A 157 -9.52 -6.50 -8.65
N THR A 158 -8.54 -6.21 -9.48
CA THR A 158 -7.13 -6.35 -9.12
C THR A 158 -6.48 -4.99 -9.14
N LEU A 159 -5.70 -4.68 -8.11
CA LEU A 159 -4.79 -3.55 -8.06
C LEU A 159 -3.38 -4.04 -8.38
N ALA A 160 -2.63 -3.29 -9.17
CA ALA A 160 -1.27 -3.64 -9.53
C ALA A 160 -0.37 -2.39 -9.55
N HIS A 161 0.79 -2.48 -8.89
CA HIS A 161 1.76 -1.39 -8.79
C HIS A 161 3.17 -1.90 -8.96
N ILE A 162 4.01 -1.06 -9.58
CA ILE A 162 5.45 -1.11 -9.40
C ILE A 162 5.85 -0.01 -8.41
N VAL A 163 6.69 -0.34 -7.44
CA VAL A 163 6.98 0.53 -6.31
C VAL A 163 8.49 0.71 -6.14
N PRO A 164 9.13 1.68 -6.81
CA PRO A 164 10.48 2.09 -6.45
C PRO A 164 10.50 2.89 -5.16
N GLY A 165 11.51 2.67 -4.33
CA GLY A 165 11.69 3.37 -3.06
C GLY A 165 13.14 3.41 -2.58
N ILE A 166 13.32 4.17 -1.53
CA ILE A 166 14.59 4.30 -0.80
C ILE A 166 14.34 4.14 0.69
N GLU A 167 15.28 3.52 1.37
CA GLU A 167 15.38 3.48 2.82
C GLU A 167 16.73 4.02 3.23
N TYR A 168 16.73 5.04 4.10
CA TYR A 168 17.95 5.67 4.61
C TYR A 168 18.02 5.54 6.11
N ARG A 169 19.07 4.86 6.60
CA ARG A 169 19.33 4.71 8.03
C ARG A 169 19.81 6.01 8.64
N VAL A 170 18.94 6.68 9.40
CA VAL A 170 19.21 7.94 10.09
C VAL A 170 20.00 7.69 11.37
N SER A 171 19.65 6.63 12.11
CA SER A 171 20.35 6.15 13.31
C SER A 171 20.23 4.62 13.41
N ASP A 172 20.79 4.04 14.46
CA ASP A 172 20.71 2.58 14.64
C ASP A 172 19.26 2.08 14.77
N ASP A 173 18.35 2.91 15.28
CA ASP A 173 16.96 2.54 15.53
C ASP A 173 15.95 3.26 14.64
N LEU A 174 16.39 4.16 13.74
CA LEU A 174 15.49 5.02 12.96
C LEU A 174 15.88 5.03 11.49
N ASP A 175 14.93 4.66 10.65
CA ASP A 175 15.05 4.71 9.20
C ASP A 175 14.04 5.72 8.61
N PHE A 176 14.48 6.47 7.60
CA PHE A 176 13.65 7.30 6.72
C PHE A 176 13.35 6.51 5.46
N LEU A 177 12.09 6.49 5.05
CA LEU A 177 11.65 5.83 3.82
C LEU A 177 10.92 6.81 2.91
N ALA A 178 11.12 6.63 1.61
CA ALA A 178 10.34 7.34 0.59
C ALA A 178 10.08 6.40 -0.59
N GLU A 179 8.84 6.38 -1.10
CA GLU A 179 8.47 5.56 -2.24
C GLU A 179 7.42 6.20 -3.13
N VAL A 180 7.35 5.71 -4.35
CA VAL A 180 6.29 6.04 -5.31
C VAL A 180 5.67 4.74 -5.81
N GLY A 181 4.37 4.58 -5.63
CA GLY A 181 3.61 3.50 -6.24
C GLY A 181 3.08 3.94 -7.61
N ILE A 182 3.54 3.29 -8.66
CA ILE A 182 3.10 3.55 -10.03
C ILE A 182 2.04 2.53 -10.38
N ALA A 183 0.81 3.00 -10.65
CA ALA A 183 -0.31 2.15 -11.04
C ALA A 183 -0.04 1.48 -12.40
N LEU A 184 -0.25 0.16 -12.47
CA LEU A 184 -0.06 -0.63 -13.70
C LEU A 184 -1.38 -0.96 -14.41
N ASN A 185 -2.53 -0.64 -13.78
CA ASN A 185 -3.85 -0.87 -14.39
C ASN A 185 -4.84 0.23 -13.99
N ASP A 186 -6.01 0.22 -14.65
CA ASP A 186 -7.04 1.24 -14.46
C ASP A 186 -7.75 1.16 -13.11
N ASN A 187 -7.62 0.09 -12.37
CA ASN A 187 -8.19 -0.05 -11.03
C ASN A 187 -7.30 0.59 -9.96
N SER A 188 -5.99 0.73 -10.22
CA SER A 188 -5.00 1.25 -9.28
C SER A 188 -4.84 2.76 -9.39
N SER A 189 -4.59 3.47 -8.30
CA SER A 189 -4.14 4.88 -8.30
C SER A 189 -2.66 4.94 -7.94
N SER A 190 -1.89 5.75 -8.64
CA SER A 190 -0.51 6.01 -8.24
C SER A 190 -0.46 6.76 -6.92
N TYR A 191 0.61 6.60 -6.16
CA TYR A 191 0.77 7.28 -4.87
C TYR A 191 2.22 7.69 -4.63
N GLY A 192 2.41 8.64 -3.72
CA GLY A 192 3.70 8.98 -3.15
C GLY A 192 3.63 8.92 -1.63
N SER A 193 4.67 8.39 -1.00
CA SER A 193 4.72 8.25 0.44
C SER A 193 6.10 8.53 0.97
N VAL A 194 6.18 9.16 2.14
CA VAL A 194 7.43 9.38 2.88
C VAL A 194 7.16 9.14 4.35
N GLY A 195 8.17 8.75 5.11
CA GLY A 195 7.98 8.59 6.55
C GLY A 195 9.17 8.05 7.29
N LEU A 196 8.91 7.66 8.52
CA LEU A 196 9.91 7.15 9.45
C LEU A 196 9.48 5.79 9.98
N ALA A 197 10.44 4.89 10.12
CA ALA A 197 10.28 3.61 10.81
C ALA A 197 11.23 3.56 12.00
N TYR A 198 10.68 3.30 13.18
CA TYR A 198 11.44 3.14 14.41
C TYR A 198 11.47 1.66 14.82
N TYR A 199 12.66 1.19 15.17
CA TYR A 199 12.90 -0.18 15.59
C TYR A 199 13.21 -0.24 17.08
N PHE A 200 12.43 -1.03 17.80
CA PHE A 200 12.67 -1.31 19.20
C PHE A 200 13.54 -2.56 19.32
N LEU A 201 14.54 -2.55 20.18
CA LEU A 201 15.43 -3.69 20.45
C LEU A 201 16.34 -4.10 19.26
N ARG A 202 16.74 -3.16 18.42
CA ARG A 202 17.64 -3.39 17.28
C ARG A 202 19.08 -3.68 17.70
#